data_570b3d4a3151b15f91f4be64dc8d8a61
#
_entry.id   570b3d4a3151b15f91f4be64dc8d8a61
#
_cell.length_a   1.000
_cell.length_b   1.000
_cell.length_c   1.000
_cell.angle_alpha   90.00
_cell.angle_beta   90.00
_cell.angle_gamma   90.00
#
_symmetry.space_group_name_H-M   'P 1'
#
loop_
_entity.id
_entity.type
_entity.pdbx_description
1 polymer ?
#
loop_
_entity_poly.entity_id
_entity_poly.type
_entity_poly.pdbx_seq_one_letter_code
_entity_poly.pdbx_strand_id
1 'polypeptide(L)'
;RPRLQLVLKIWFDMPRSHEFRCFVRDAHVVAACQREISFYEHLQNTATQERIQSMLMDFYNENMAQTTPPDIVFDVYLTKNLDSCFLIDLNPWLDRTDTLLWTGEELEQADAQPTRIPLRVLTSPAQASQALPTYSAHMVPADVIELSQGEHIAEFAQKWSSQLQEAARP
;
A
#
# COMPACT_ATOMS: atom_id res chain seq x y z
N ARG A 1 25.22 19.17 -10.08
CA ARG A 1 24.97 17.80 -10.55
C ARG A 1 24.54 16.96 -9.34
N PRO A 2 23.43 16.21 -9.39
CA PRO A 2 23.05 15.31 -8.30
C PRO A 2 24.15 14.26 -8.11
N ARG A 3 24.49 13.99 -6.83
CA ARG A 3 25.41 12.90 -6.49
C ARG A 3 24.61 11.59 -6.47
N LEU A 4 25.04 10.62 -7.25
CA LEU A 4 24.49 9.26 -7.17
C LEU A 4 24.91 8.65 -5.83
N GLN A 5 23.94 8.07 -5.13
CA GLN A 5 24.13 7.32 -3.89
C GLN A 5 23.60 5.91 -4.06
N LEU A 6 24.38 4.92 -3.63
CA LEU A 6 23.93 3.53 -3.57
C LEU A 6 23.46 3.23 -2.15
N VAL A 7 22.20 2.82 -2.02
CA VAL A 7 21.62 2.42 -0.73
C VAL A 7 21.50 0.90 -0.72
N LEU A 8 22.18 0.26 0.24
CA LEU A 8 22.08 -1.18 0.47
C LEU A 8 21.22 -1.42 1.72
N LYS A 9 20.19 -2.25 1.59
CA LYS A 9 19.33 -2.69 2.71
C LYS A 9 19.41 -4.20 2.82
N ILE A 10 19.35 -4.70 4.05
CA ILE A 10 19.25 -6.14 4.31
C ILE A 10 17.89 -6.60 3.82
N TRP A 11 17.88 -7.68 3.04
CA TRP A 11 16.62 -8.34 2.67
C TRP A 11 16.00 -9.00 3.89
N PHE A 12 14.72 -8.72 4.12
CA PHE A 12 13.93 -9.31 5.19
C PHE A 12 12.61 -9.82 4.62
N ASP A 13 12.25 -11.06 4.91
CA ASP A 13 10.99 -11.65 4.49
C ASP A 13 9.86 -11.18 5.42
N MET A 14 9.13 -10.17 4.98
CA MET A 14 8.02 -9.58 5.72
C MET A 14 6.69 -10.17 5.23
N PRO A 15 5.89 -10.80 6.10
CA PRO A 15 4.51 -11.16 5.74
C PRO A 15 3.72 -9.92 5.34
N ARG A 16 3.21 -9.90 4.12
CA ARG A 16 2.46 -8.76 3.56
C ARG A 16 1.21 -8.39 4.36
N SER A 17 0.64 -9.36 5.09
CA SER A 17 -0.49 -9.13 6.00
C SER A 17 -0.17 -8.20 7.18
N HIS A 18 1.09 -7.88 7.40
CA HIS A 18 1.57 -7.02 8.48
C HIS A 18 2.13 -5.69 7.98
N GLU A 19 1.89 -5.37 6.70
CA GLU A 19 2.24 -4.09 6.11
C GLU A 19 1.02 -3.15 6.15
N PHE A 20 1.23 -1.95 6.65
CA PHE A 20 0.19 -0.92 6.77
C PHE A 20 0.65 0.38 6.14
N ARG A 21 -0.29 1.08 5.51
CA ARG A 21 -0.11 2.44 5.00
C ARG A 21 -0.81 3.42 5.93
N CYS A 22 -0.10 4.46 6.31
CA CYS A 22 -0.58 5.51 7.19
C CYS A 22 -0.58 6.85 6.45
N PHE A 23 -1.60 7.64 6.71
CA PHE A 23 -1.82 8.95 6.13
C PHE A 23 -1.69 10.01 7.22
N VAL A 24 -0.77 10.97 7.01
CA VAL A 24 -0.52 12.07 7.93
C VAL A 24 -0.91 13.37 7.26
N ARG A 25 -1.69 14.19 7.96
CA ARG A 25 -2.07 15.52 7.54
C ARG A 25 -1.94 16.47 8.75
N ASP A 26 -1.40 17.67 8.51
CA ASP A 26 -1.15 18.65 9.56
C ASP A 26 -0.37 18.08 10.75
N ALA A 27 0.61 17.21 10.48
CA ALA A 27 1.43 16.50 11.46
C ALA A 27 0.65 15.55 12.40
N HIS A 28 -0.50 15.02 11.96
CA HIS A 28 -1.29 14.03 12.70
C HIS A 28 -1.63 12.84 11.79
N VAL A 29 -1.57 11.65 12.34
CA VAL A 29 -2.04 10.44 11.61
C VAL A 29 -3.56 10.47 11.57
N VAL A 30 -4.13 10.71 10.39
CA VAL A 30 -5.58 10.86 10.19
C VAL A 30 -6.27 9.56 9.79
N ALA A 31 -5.55 8.62 9.19
CA ALA A 31 -6.08 7.34 8.74
C ALA A 31 -4.97 6.31 8.55
N ALA A 32 -5.33 5.03 8.55
CA ALA A 32 -4.46 3.93 8.15
C ALA A 32 -5.24 2.82 7.44
N CYS A 33 -4.55 1.99 6.66
CA CYS A 33 -5.14 0.78 6.08
C CYS A 33 -4.09 -0.32 5.92
N GLN A 34 -4.56 -1.57 5.76
CA GLN A 34 -3.69 -2.64 5.28
C GLN A 34 -3.16 -2.30 3.88
N ARG A 35 -1.90 -2.66 3.61
CA ARG A 35 -1.25 -2.35 2.33
C ARG A 35 -1.54 -3.39 1.26
N GLU A 36 -1.57 -4.66 1.61
CA GLU A 36 -1.89 -5.75 0.69
C GLU A 36 -3.40 -5.91 0.51
N ILE A 37 -3.86 -5.98 -0.75
CA ILE A 37 -5.27 -6.16 -1.10
C ILE A 37 -5.62 -7.65 -1.04
N SER A 38 -5.59 -8.22 0.15
CA SER A 38 -5.97 -9.61 0.45
C SER A 38 -6.73 -9.68 1.76
N PHE A 39 -7.70 -10.58 1.85
CA PHE A 39 -8.41 -10.82 3.09
C PHE A 39 -7.55 -11.62 4.07
N TYR A 40 -7.47 -11.14 5.30
CA TYR A 40 -6.76 -11.80 6.40
C TYR A 40 -7.66 -11.95 7.61
N GLU A 41 -7.92 -13.20 8.01
CA GLU A 41 -8.81 -13.51 9.12
C GLU A 41 -8.32 -12.91 10.46
N HIS A 42 -7.01 -12.95 10.73
CA HIS A 42 -6.44 -12.42 11.97
C HIS A 42 -6.61 -10.90 12.12
N LEU A 43 -6.78 -10.16 11.02
CA LEU A 43 -7.06 -8.72 11.04
C LEU A 43 -8.52 -8.39 11.37
N GLN A 44 -9.42 -9.40 11.44
CA GLN A 44 -10.83 -9.17 11.78
C GLN A 44 -11.06 -9.04 13.30
N ASN A 45 -10.08 -9.41 14.10
CA ASN A 45 -10.17 -9.32 15.54
C ASN A 45 -10.03 -7.86 16.02
N THR A 46 -11.02 -7.38 16.79
CA THR A 46 -11.05 -5.98 17.27
C THR A 46 -9.84 -5.64 18.14
N ALA A 47 -9.42 -6.54 19.04
CA ALA A 47 -8.26 -6.30 19.90
C ALA A 47 -6.97 -6.21 19.08
N THR A 48 -6.85 -7.01 18.01
CA THR A 48 -5.73 -6.92 17.05
C THR A 48 -5.72 -5.56 16.34
N GLN A 49 -6.87 -5.11 15.84
CA GLN A 49 -6.97 -3.78 15.19
C GLN A 49 -6.65 -2.64 16.16
N GLU A 50 -7.12 -2.71 17.39
CA GLU A 50 -6.82 -1.73 18.43
C GLU A 50 -5.31 -1.67 18.74
N ARG A 51 -4.68 -2.82 18.84
CA ARG A 51 -3.22 -2.89 19.04
C ARG A 51 -2.46 -2.29 17.87
N ILE A 52 -2.85 -2.62 16.64
CA ILE A 52 -2.27 -2.04 15.41
C ILE A 52 -2.41 -0.52 15.43
N GLN A 53 -3.60 0.01 15.67
CA GLN A 53 -3.85 1.46 15.71
C GLN A 53 -2.97 2.18 16.74
N SER A 54 -2.83 1.63 17.95
CA SER A 54 -1.93 2.17 18.98
C SER A 54 -0.49 2.19 18.50
N MET A 55 0.00 1.05 17.98
CA MET A 55 1.39 0.94 17.52
C MET A 55 1.72 1.91 16.37
N LEU A 56 0.78 2.13 15.44
CA LEU A 56 0.97 3.07 14.33
C LEU A 56 1.06 4.52 14.84
N MET A 57 0.21 4.88 15.79
CA MET A 57 0.22 6.21 16.42
C MET A 57 1.52 6.45 17.21
N ASP A 58 1.87 5.48 18.05
CA ASP A 58 3.07 5.56 18.90
C ASP A 58 4.32 5.66 18.03
N PHE A 59 4.42 4.82 16.98
CA PHE A 59 5.54 4.85 16.04
C PHE A 59 5.72 6.22 15.37
N TYR A 60 4.63 6.81 14.86
CA TYR A 60 4.68 8.13 14.25
C TYR A 60 5.13 9.20 15.24
N ASN A 61 4.51 9.25 16.42
CA ASN A 61 4.79 10.26 17.43
C ASN A 61 6.23 10.19 17.94
N GLU A 62 6.75 8.98 18.15
CA GLU A 62 8.09 8.79 18.71
C GLU A 62 9.21 8.96 17.66
N ASN A 63 8.97 8.60 16.40
CA ASN A 63 10.04 8.48 15.42
C ASN A 63 9.96 9.49 14.27
N MET A 64 8.79 10.04 13.96
CA MET A 64 8.57 10.77 12.72
C MET A 64 8.05 12.19 12.90
N ALA A 65 7.21 12.44 13.88
CA ALA A 65 6.45 13.70 14.03
C ALA A 65 7.33 14.98 14.01
N GLN A 66 8.56 14.89 14.49
CA GLN A 66 9.49 16.05 14.54
C GLN A 66 10.42 16.15 13.32
N THR A 67 10.50 15.13 12.49
CA THR A 67 11.51 15.00 11.43
C THR A 67 10.93 14.94 10.03
N THR A 68 9.64 14.68 9.90
CA THR A 68 8.96 14.57 8.60
C THR A 68 8.13 15.82 8.28
N PRO A 69 7.82 16.06 6.98
CA PRO A 69 6.83 17.06 6.59
C PRO A 69 5.47 16.83 7.27
N PRO A 70 4.64 17.88 7.43
CA PRO A 70 3.33 17.78 8.08
C PRO A 70 2.36 16.90 7.29
N ASP A 71 2.53 16.81 5.97
CA ASP A 71 1.67 16.02 5.09
C ASP A 71 2.53 14.95 4.40
N ILE A 72 2.30 13.70 4.77
CA ILE A 72 3.10 12.57 4.29
C ILE A 72 2.30 11.27 4.34
N VAL A 73 2.63 10.34 3.48
CA VAL A 73 2.15 8.96 3.51
C VAL A 73 3.33 8.05 3.82
N PHE A 74 3.20 7.15 4.77
CA PHE A 74 4.27 6.24 5.12
C PHE A 74 3.79 4.80 5.23
N ASP A 75 4.66 3.88 4.86
CA ASP A 75 4.41 2.44 4.94
C ASP A 75 5.26 1.84 6.05
N VAL A 76 4.64 1.00 6.87
CA VAL A 76 5.31 0.30 7.96
C VAL A 76 5.03 -1.20 7.93
N TYR A 77 5.95 -1.94 8.52
CA TYR A 77 5.81 -3.34 8.86
C TYR A 77 5.67 -3.50 10.38
N LEU A 78 4.64 -4.20 10.80
CA LEU A 78 4.46 -4.64 12.19
C LEU A 78 4.90 -6.10 12.33
N THR A 79 5.64 -6.41 13.39
CA THR A 79 6.02 -7.80 13.67
C THR A 79 4.79 -8.67 13.93
N LYS A 80 4.92 -9.99 13.70
CA LYS A 80 3.82 -10.94 13.91
C LYS A 80 3.23 -10.91 15.32
N ASN A 81 4.07 -10.61 16.30
CA ASN A 81 3.65 -10.53 17.71
C ASN A 81 3.10 -9.15 18.09
N LEU A 82 3.07 -8.20 17.16
CA LEU A 82 2.68 -6.81 17.39
C LEU A 82 3.44 -6.17 18.57
N ASP A 83 4.77 -6.33 18.57
CA ASP A 83 5.68 -5.78 19.57
C ASP A 83 6.63 -4.71 18.99
N SER A 84 6.85 -4.71 17.69
CA SER A 84 7.76 -3.78 17.03
C SER A 84 7.19 -3.29 15.69
N CYS A 85 7.54 -2.04 15.34
CA CYS A 85 7.13 -1.36 14.12
C CYS A 85 8.38 -0.86 13.37
N PHE A 86 8.44 -1.07 12.06
CA PHE A 86 9.56 -0.68 11.20
C PHE A 86 9.08 0.13 10.01
N LEU A 87 9.75 1.23 9.71
CA LEU A 87 9.48 2.04 8.52
C LEU A 87 9.94 1.27 7.27
N ILE A 88 9.04 1.14 6.30
CA ILE A 88 9.33 0.56 4.99
C ILE A 88 9.62 1.65 3.97
N ASP A 89 8.70 2.62 3.84
CA ASP A 89 8.73 3.62 2.79
C ASP A 89 8.09 4.95 3.21
N LEU A 90 8.49 6.02 2.51
CA LEU A 90 7.96 7.37 2.67
C LEU A 90 7.50 7.90 1.32
N ASN A 91 6.28 8.36 1.24
CA ASN A 91 5.67 8.91 0.05
C ASN A 91 5.15 10.34 0.32
N PRO A 92 5.24 11.27 -0.63
CA PRO A 92 4.63 12.57 -0.48
C PRO A 92 3.10 12.46 -0.49
N TRP A 93 2.43 13.40 0.17
CA TRP A 93 0.98 13.56 0.03
C TRP A 93 0.67 14.23 -1.31
N LEU A 94 0.29 13.45 -2.31
CA LEU A 94 -0.01 13.91 -3.67
C LEU A 94 -1.16 13.07 -4.25
N ASP A 95 -1.91 13.63 -5.20
CA ASP A 95 -3.01 12.94 -5.90
C ASP A 95 -2.58 11.63 -6.57
N ARG A 96 -1.31 11.53 -6.96
CA ARG A 96 -0.72 10.31 -7.54
C ARG A 96 -0.29 9.26 -6.51
N THR A 97 -0.28 9.59 -5.22
CA THR A 97 0.02 8.62 -4.15
C THR A 97 -1.20 7.74 -3.95
N ASP A 98 -1.02 6.43 -4.11
CA ASP A 98 -2.11 5.47 -4.00
C ASP A 98 -2.69 5.48 -2.58
N THR A 99 -3.98 5.73 -2.48
CA THR A 99 -4.72 5.77 -1.22
C THR A 99 -5.22 4.41 -0.75
N LEU A 100 -5.01 3.35 -1.56
CA LEU A 100 -5.40 1.97 -1.27
C LEU A 100 -6.90 1.83 -0.93
N LEU A 101 -7.22 1.56 0.34
CA LEU A 101 -8.60 1.34 0.80
C LEU A 101 -9.35 2.63 1.15
N TRP A 102 -8.73 3.79 0.98
CA TRP A 102 -9.33 5.11 1.19
C TRP A 102 -9.54 5.81 -0.14
N THR A 103 -10.44 6.78 -0.18
CA THR A 103 -10.49 7.76 -1.28
C THR A 103 -9.78 9.04 -0.86
N GLY A 104 -9.30 9.83 -1.83
CA GLY A 104 -8.69 11.13 -1.54
C GLY A 104 -9.66 12.05 -0.77
N GLU A 105 -10.93 12.08 -1.18
CA GLU A 105 -11.97 12.88 -0.55
C GLU A 105 -12.20 12.49 0.92
N GLU A 106 -12.25 11.19 1.23
CA GLU A 106 -12.39 10.72 2.61
C GLU A 106 -11.20 11.12 3.48
N LEU A 107 -9.98 11.08 2.92
CA LEU A 107 -8.77 11.49 3.62
C LEU A 107 -8.73 13.01 3.87
N GLU A 108 -9.24 13.81 2.94
CA GLU A 108 -9.35 15.26 3.10
C GLU A 108 -10.40 15.65 4.17
N GLN A 109 -11.47 14.87 4.29
CA GLN A 109 -12.53 15.07 5.26
C GLN A 109 -12.29 14.37 6.60
N ALA A 110 -11.22 13.59 6.74
CA ALA A 110 -10.90 12.88 7.97
C ALA A 110 -10.68 13.88 9.13
N ASP A 111 -11.00 13.42 10.34
CA ASP A 111 -10.71 14.20 11.56
C ASP A 111 -9.19 14.46 11.63
N ALA A 112 -8.84 15.73 11.79
CA ALA A 112 -7.45 16.15 11.84
C ALA A 112 -6.71 15.64 13.10
N GLN A 113 -7.43 15.32 14.18
CA GLN A 113 -6.85 14.84 15.44
C GLN A 113 -7.69 13.72 16.04
N PRO A 114 -7.77 12.56 15.37
CA PRO A 114 -8.61 11.48 15.87
C PRO A 114 -8.04 10.94 17.19
N THR A 115 -8.89 10.75 18.18
CA THR A 115 -8.51 10.05 19.42
C THR A 115 -8.01 8.63 19.15
N ARG A 116 -8.51 8.05 18.08
CA ARG A 116 -8.14 6.72 17.57
C ARG A 116 -8.08 6.77 16.06
N ILE A 117 -6.97 6.33 15.47
CA ILE A 117 -6.79 6.34 14.02
C ILE A 117 -7.85 5.42 13.37
N PRO A 118 -8.64 5.91 12.40
CA PRO A 118 -9.46 5.01 11.59
C PRO A 118 -8.56 4.02 10.84
N LEU A 119 -8.76 2.72 11.06
CA LEU A 119 -8.03 1.64 10.39
C LEU A 119 -8.97 0.89 9.46
N ARG A 120 -8.64 0.82 8.16
CA ARG A 120 -9.36 -0.01 7.18
C ARG A 120 -8.61 -1.30 6.90
N VAL A 121 -9.34 -2.40 7.00
CA VAL A 121 -8.90 -3.72 6.56
C VAL A 121 -9.99 -4.32 5.69
N LEU A 122 -9.64 -5.22 4.77
CA LEU A 122 -10.62 -5.93 3.98
C LEU A 122 -11.40 -6.91 4.86
N THR A 123 -12.72 -6.81 4.85
CA THR A 123 -13.62 -7.58 5.73
C THR A 123 -14.11 -8.87 5.10
N SER A 124 -13.87 -9.08 3.80
CA SER A 124 -14.24 -10.31 3.11
C SER A 124 -13.35 -10.60 1.91
N PRO A 125 -13.22 -11.89 1.50
CA PRO A 125 -12.53 -12.24 0.26
C PRO A 125 -13.16 -11.62 -1.00
N ALA A 126 -14.47 -11.36 -0.99
CA ALA A 126 -15.16 -10.72 -2.10
C ALA A 126 -14.70 -9.27 -2.29
N GLN A 127 -14.46 -8.53 -1.21
CA GLN A 127 -13.88 -7.18 -1.31
C GLN A 127 -12.47 -7.20 -1.89
N ALA A 128 -11.65 -8.19 -1.54
CA ALA A 128 -10.32 -8.35 -2.10
C ALA A 128 -10.33 -8.51 -3.63
N SER A 129 -11.33 -9.23 -4.16
CA SER A 129 -11.50 -9.43 -5.61
C SER A 129 -12.00 -8.18 -6.34
N GLN A 130 -12.63 -7.25 -5.65
CA GLN A 130 -13.17 -6.00 -6.22
C GLN A 130 -12.21 -4.81 -6.04
N ALA A 131 -11.36 -4.85 -5.05
CA ALA A 131 -10.38 -3.81 -4.76
C ALA A 131 -9.15 -3.99 -5.67
N LEU A 132 -9.27 -3.60 -6.93
CA LEU A 132 -8.10 -3.54 -7.82
C LEU A 132 -7.23 -2.33 -7.40
N PRO A 133 -5.90 -2.52 -7.26
CA PRO A 133 -5.00 -1.39 -7.02
C PRO A 133 -5.18 -0.35 -8.12
N THR A 134 -5.30 0.92 -7.75
CA THR A 134 -5.49 2.04 -8.70
C THR A 134 -4.39 2.07 -9.77
N TYR A 135 -3.21 1.56 -9.45
CA TYR A 135 -2.05 1.50 -10.35
C TYR A 135 -1.79 0.13 -11.00
N SER A 136 -2.59 -0.89 -10.74
CA SER A 136 -2.38 -2.19 -11.41
C SER A 136 -2.54 -2.08 -12.93
N ALA A 137 -3.41 -1.21 -13.41
CA ALA A 137 -3.58 -0.91 -14.83
C ALA A 137 -2.37 -0.18 -15.44
N HIS A 138 -1.60 0.58 -14.66
CA HIS A 138 -0.42 1.31 -15.14
C HIS A 138 0.87 0.48 -15.13
N MET A 139 0.88 -0.67 -14.46
CA MET A 139 2.02 -1.59 -14.45
C MET A 139 1.99 -2.59 -15.61
N VAL A 140 0.86 -2.71 -16.28
CA VAL A 140 0.70 -3.56 -17.46
C VAL A 140 0.80 -2.67 -18.70
N PRO A 141 1.68 -2.95 -19.68
CA PRO A 141 1.73 -2.22 -20.94
C PRO A 141 0.34 -2.17 -21.58
N ALA A 142 -0.03 -1.04 -22.17
CA ALA A 142 -1.33 -0.84 -22.81
C ALA A 142 -1.65 -1.94 -23.84
N ASP A 143 -0.63 -2.38 -24.57
CA ASP A 143 -0.69 -3.45 -25.56
C ASP A 143 -1.14 -4.80 -24.94
N VAL A 144 -0.77 -5.07 -23.67
CA VAL A 144 -1.19 -6.28 -22.95
C VAL A 144 -2.67 -6.18 -22.54
N ILE A 145 -3.12 -4.99 -22.18
CA ILE A 145 -4.54 -4.75 -21.83
C ILE A 145 -5.43 -4.90 -23.07
N GLU A 146 -5.02 -4.33 -24.20
CA GLU A 146 -5.75 -4.47 -25.47
C GLU A 146 -5.82 -5.92 -25.96
N LEU A 147 -4.72 -6.65 -25.85
CA LEU A 147 -4.64 -8.06 -26.23
C LEU A 147 -5.42 -9.00 -25.31
N SER A 148 -5.65 -8.62 -24.06
CA SER A 148 -6.38 -9.45 -23.07
C SER A 148 -7.89 -9.25 -23.07
N GLN A 149 -8.41 -8.22 -23.75
CA GLN A 149 -9.84 -7.92 -23.78
C GLN A 149 -10.63 -8.97 -24.57
N GLY A 150 -11.26 -9.88 -23.84
CA GLY A 150 -12.23 -10.85 -24.40
C GLY A 150 -11.68 -12.20 -24.84
N GLU A 151 -10.43 -12.52 -24.54
CA GLU A 151 -9.81 -13.78 -24.96
C GLU A 151 -9.53 -14.74 -23.78
N HIS A 152 -9.55 -16.04 -24.09
CA HIS A 152 -9.11 -17.07 -23.16
C HIS A 152 -7.60 -16.95 -22.87
N ILE A 153 -7.18 -17.14 -21.62
CA ILE A 153 -5.78 -17.05 -21.15
C ILE A 153 -4.79 -17.82 -22.06
N ALA A 154 -5.21 -18.96 -22.60
CA ALA A 154 -4.37 -19.77 -23.50
C ALA A 154 -4.13 -19.10 -24.86
N GLU A 155 -5.14 -18.44 -25.42
CA GLU A 155 -5.05 -17.70 -26.70
C GLU A 155 -4.23 -16.44 -26.53
N PHE A 156 -4.41 -15.73 -25.41
CA PHE A 156 -3.59 -14.59 -25.03
C PHE A 156 -2.11 -14.97 -24.91
N ALA A 157 -1.78 -16.06 -24.21
CA ALA A 157 -0.40 -16.52 -24.05
C ALA A 157 0.27 -16.86 -25.41
N GLN A 158 -0.47 -17.46 -26.35
CA GLN A 158 0.04 -17.74 -27.70
C GLN A 158 0.30 -16.47 -28.51
N LYS A 159 -0.64 -15.52 -28.52
CA LYS A 159 -0.46 -14.25 -29.23
C LYS A 159 0.71 -13.45 -28.68
N TRP A 160 0.81 -13.38 -27.35
CA TRP A 160 1.91 -12.69 -26.68
C TRP A 160 3.27 -13.30 -27.02
N SER A 161 3.38 -14.62 -26.99
CA SER A 161 4.60 -15.33 -27.38
C SER A 161 4.98 -15.07 -28.84
N SER A 162 4.01 -14.98 -29.73
CA SER A 162 4.23 -14.69 -31.16
C SER A 162 4.74 -13.26 -31.37
N GLN A 163 4.18 -12.29 -30.68
CA GLN A 163 4.61 -10.88 -30.75
C GLN A 163 6.02 -10.67 -30.19
N LEU A 164 6.35 -11.32 -29.07
CA LEU A 164 7.71 -11.29 -28.53
C LEU A 164 8.74 -11.90 -29.48
N GLN A 165 8.38 -12.98 -30.20
CA GLN A 165 9.26 -13.58 -31.22
C GLN A 165 9.43 -12.68 -32.44
N GLU A 166 8.39 -11.94 -32.83
CA GLU A 166 8.42 -11.01 -33.95
C GLU A 166 9.23 -9.73 -33.61
N ALA A 167 9.08 -9.19 -32.42
CA ALA A 167 9.86 -8.06 -31.91
C ALA A 167 11.34 -8.40 -31.65
N ALA A 168 11.68 -9.67 -31.44
CA ALA A 168 13.05 -10.15 -31.22
C ALA A 168 13.79 -10.52 -32.51
N ARG A 169 13.18 -10.38 -33.70
CA ARG A 169 13.86 -10.58 -34.97
C ARG A 169 14.72 -9.36 -35.34
N PRO A 170 16.01 -9.54 -35.61
CA PRO A 170 16.95 -8.45 -35.91
C PRO A 170 16.60 -7.75 -37.22
#